data_00a2d59e8f8f62b936d5208f0cfb0aed
#
_entry.id   00a2d59e8f8f62b936d5208f0cfb0aed
#
_cell.length_a   1.000
_cell.length_b   1.000
_cell.length_c   1.000
_cell.angle_alpha   90.00
_cell.angle_beta   90.00
_cell.angle_gamma   90.00
#
_symmetry.space_group_name_H-M   'P 1'
#
loop_
_entity.id
_entity.type
_entity.pdbx_description
1 polymer ?
#
loop_
_entity_poly.entity_id
_entity_poly.type
_entity_poly.pdbx_seq_one_letter_code
_entity_poly.pdbx_strand_id
1 'polypeptide(L)'
;YLVSSTFDTGSAGNFHQILWQPQDQPPDAGLDSVRFQIATNNDKTTWNFLGPDGTANTYYTLANQNINSLHNGDWYFRYKAFLQTASTTWTPTVSDISFTFTSSCVPPGQAIFTGLGTGDYILTISKNGYQQYTDTVNISASWQQHEVTLSP
;
A
#
# COMPACT_ATOMS: atom_id res chain seq x y z
N TYR A 1 -3.46 22.05 6.68
CA TYR A 1 -3.11 20.66 6.34
C TYR A 1 -2.99 19.79 7.57
N LEU A 2 -3.12 18.49 7.36
CA LEU A 2 -2.91 17.45 8.34
C LEU A 2 -1.77 16.55 7.83
N VAL A 3 -0.90 16.09 8.73
CA VAL A 3 0.11 15.07 8.44
C VAL A 3 -0.27 13.78 9.16
N SER A 4 -0.27 12.66 8.44
CA SER A 4 -0.60 11.35 8.99
C SER A 4 0.42 10.85 10.01
N SER A 5 0.04 9.86 10.80
CA SER A 5 1.01 9.00 11.49
C SER A 5 1.87 8.25 10.46
N THR A 6 2.96 7.65 10.93
CA THR A 6 3.81 6.81 10.08
C THR A 6 3.19 5.43 9.92
N PHE A 7 3.03 5.01 8.68
CA PHE A 7 2.72 3.63 8.33
C PHE A 7 4.02 2.88 8.02
N ASP A 8 4.14 1.66 8.53
CA ASP A 8 5.28 0.78 8.34
C ASP A 8 4.85 -0.39 7.47
N THR A 9 5.44 -0.53 6.29
CA THR A 9 5.14 -1.62 5.35
C THR A 9 5.82 -2.93 5.73
N GLY A 10 6.65 -2.93 6.79
CA GLY A 10 7.38 -4.10 7.27
C GLY A 10 8.62 -4.46 6.44
N SER A 11 8.75 -3.94 5.24
CA SER A 11 9.90 -4.09 4.34
C SER A 11 9.82 -3.07 3.22
N ALA A 12 10.85 -2.98 2.38
CA ALA A 12 10.83 -2.16 1.18
C ALA A 12 9.59 -2.44 0.32
N GLY A 13 8.79 -1.42 0.03
CA GLY A 13 7.54 -1.50 -0.70
C GLY A 13 7.57 -0.81 -2.05
N ASN A 14 6.70 -1.24 -2.95
CA ASN A 14 6.35 -0.51 -4.15
C ASN A 14 4.94 0.04 -3.97
N PHE A 15 4.80 1.35 -4.00
CA PHE A 15 3.53 2.02 -3.79
C PHE A 15 2.83 2.25 -5.13
N HIS A 16 1.52 1.98 -5.20
CA HIS A 16 0.78 1.98 -6.45
C HIS A 16 -0.20 3.14 -6.56
N GLN A 17 -1.20 3.20 -5.68
CA GLN A 17 -2.27 4.20 -5.78
C GLN A 17 -2.62 4.77 -4.41
N ILE A 18 -2.98 6.06 -4.39
CA ILE A 18 -3.65 6.69 -3.26
C ILE A 18 -5.15 6.76 -3.56
N LEU A 19 -5.96 6.43 -2.55
CA LEU A 19 -7.41 6.42 -2.62
C LEU A 19 -7.97 7.19 -1.42
N TRP A 20 -9.13 7.83 -1.62
CA TRP A 20 -9.88 8.42 -0.51
C TRP A 20 -11.38 8.42 -0.79
N GLN A 21 -12.15 8.55 0.28
CA GLN A 21 -13.61 8.66 0.22
C GLN A 21 -14.09 9.91 0.99
N PRO A 22 -15.15 10.58 0.56
CA PRO A 22 -15.78 10.40 -0.75
C PRO A 22 -14.86 10.88 -1.89
N GLN A 23 -14.97 10.25 -3.05
CA GLN A 23 -14.19 10.68 -4.24
C GLN A 23 -14.69 12.00 -4.77
N ASP A 24 -16.02 12.15 -4.80
CA ASP A 24 -16.66 13.38 -5.24
C ASP A 24 -16.85 14.33 -4.05
N GLN A 25 -16.42 15.56 -4.22
CA GLN A 25 -16.57 16.63 -3.26
C GLN A 25 -17.72 17.54 -3.65
N PRO A 26 -18.34 18.30 -2.71
CA PRO A 26 -19.36 19.27 -3.08
C PRO A 26 -18.84 20.22 -4.17
N PRO A 27 -19.58 20.42 -5.28
CA PRO A 27 -19.13 21.25 -6.41
C PRO A 27 -18.73 22.66 -5.99
N ASP A 28 -19.46 23.23 -5.03
CA ASP A 28 -19.20 24.58 -4.53
C ASP A 28 -17.97 24.69 -3.61
N ALA A 29 -17.41 23.56 -3.18
CA ALA A 29 -16.14 23.57 -2.45
C ALA A 29 -14.95 23.97 -3.34
N GLY A 30 -15.12 23.88 -4.66
CA GLY A 30 -14.11 24.23 -5.66
C GLY A 30 -13.27 23.06 -6.12
N LEU A 31 -12.56 23.28 -7.23
CA LEU A 31 -11.65 22.29 -7.79
C LEU A 31 -10.52 22.01 -6.80
N ASP A 32 -10.10 20.76 -6.78
CA ASP A 32 -8.97 20.29 -5.94
C ASP A 32 -9.11 20.67 -4.46
N SER A 33 -10.36 20.69 -3.97
CA SER A 33 -10.67 21.00 -2.57
C SER A 33 -10.08 19.99 -1.58
N VAL A 34 -9.77 18.78 -2.05
CA VAL A 34 -9.02 17.73 -1.36
C VAL A 34 -7.77 17.43 -2.16
N ARG A 35 -6.60 17.54 -1.53
CA ARG A 35 -5.30 17.30 -2.17
C ARG A 35 -4.36 16.59 -1.22
N PHE A 36 -3.45 15.81 -1.79
CA PHE A 36 -2.46 15.09 -1.00
C PHE A 36 -1.05 15.28 -1.54
N GLN A 37 -0.09 15.15 -0.66
CA GLN A 37 1.30 14.88 -0.97
C GLN A 37 1.74 13.66 -0.17
N ILE A 38 2.69 12.91 -0.69
CA ILE A 38 3.20 11.67 -0.12
C ILE A 38 4.67 11.86 0.23
N ALA A 39 5.09 11.27 1.33
CA ALA A 39 6.48 11.15 1.72
C ALA A 39 6.76 9.73 2.16
N THR A 40 7.88 9.20 1.72
CA THR A 40 8.39 7.89 2.12
C THR A 40 9.85 7.98 2.50
N ASN A 41 10.35 7.06 3.31
CA ASN A 41 11.76 6.96 3.67
C ASN A 41 12.08 5.61 4.33
N ASN A 42 13.36 5.44 4.67
CA ASN A 42 13.88 4.27 5.40
C ASN A 42 14.41 4.62 6.80
N ASP A 43 14.34 5.91 7.22
CA ASP A 43 14.93 6.41 8.45
C ASP A 43 13.90 6.85 9.52
N LYS A 44 12.60 6.89 9.18
CA LYS A 44 11.51 7.40 10.03
C LYS A 44 11.59 8.89 10.42
N THR A 45 12.56 9.61 9.91
CA THR A 45 12.88 10.98 10.37
C THR A 45 12.81 12.02 9.27
N THR A 46 13.27 11.71 8.07
CA THR A 46 13.33 12.63 6.93
C THR A 46 12.10 12.54 6.05
N TRP A 47 11.24 13.56 6.07
CA TRP A 47 9.96 13.53 5.36
C TRP A 47 9.88 14.60 4.27
N ASN A 48 10.10 14.20 3.03
CA ASN A 48 9.95 15.03 1.84
C ASN A 48 8.61 14.76 1.18
N PHE A 49 7.63 15.65 1.39
CA PHE A 49 6.30 15.50 0.83
C PHE A 49 6.27 15.96 -0.61
N LEU A 50 5.93 15.05 -1.52
CA LEU A 50 5.98 15.24 -2.97
C LEU A 50 4.61 14.92 -3.59
N GLY A 51 4.33 15.58 -4.72
CA GLY A 51 3.18 15.29 -5.56
C GLY A 51 3.47 14.24 -6.62
N PRO A 52 2.53 14.01 -7.56
CA PRO A 52 2.62 12.95 -8.55
C PRO A 52 3.77 13.10 -9.56
N ASP A 53 4.29 14.30 -9.75
CA ASP A 53 5.47 14.56 -10.61
C ASP A 53 6.81 14.41 -9.88
N GLY A 54 6.78 14.05 -8.58
CA GLY A 54 7.98 13.93 -7.75
C GLY A 54 8.51 15.26 -7.20
N THR A 55 7.72 16.34 -7.27
CA THR A 55 8.10 17.64 -6.71
C THR A 55 7.16 18.08 -5.58
N ALA A 56 7.62 19.02 -4.75
CA ALA A 56 6.80 19.59 -3.69
C ALA A 56 5.76 20.62 -4.18
N ASN A 57 5.73 20.91 -5.48
CA ASN A 57 4.86 21.94 -6.05
C ASN A 57 3.54 21.39 -6.60
N THR A 58 3.40 20.08 -6.69
CA THR A 58 2.20 19.41 -7.19
C THR A 58 1.51 18.57 -6.11
N TYR A 59 0.30 18.13 -6.42
CA TYR A 59 -0.57 17.42 -5.47
C TYR A 59 -1.31 16.30 -6.18
N TYR A 60 -1.54 15.21 -5.47
CA TYR A 60 -2.52 14.21 -5.85
C TYR A 60 -3.91 14.80 -5.65
N THR A 61 -4.68 14.95 -6.72
CA THR A 61 -6.00 15.59 -6.72
C THR A 61 -7.11 14.65 -7.16
N LEU A 62 -6.77 13.45 -7.65
CA LEU A 62 -7.72 12.44 -8.07
C LEU A 62 -7.59 11.20 -7.18
N ALA A 63 -8.72 10.71 -6.67
CA ALA A 63 -8.78 9.39 -6.05
C ALA A 63 -8.41 8.32 -7.10
N ASN A 64 -7.69 7.27 -6.69
CA ASN A 64 -7.08 6.25 -7.56
C ASN A 64 -5.89 6.75 -8.41
N GLN A 65 -5.30 7.88 -8.08
CA GLN A 65 -4.11 8.35 -8.78
C GLN A 65 -2.88 7.51 -8.44
N ASN A 66 -2.06 7.21 -9.47
CA ASN A 66 -0.83 6.47 -9.29
C ASN A 66 0.18 7.28 -8.47
N ILE A 67 0.76 6.61 -7.47
CA ILE A 67 1.85 7.16 -6.65
C ILE A 67 3.13 7.17 -7.48
N ASN A 68 3.90 8.26 -7.37
CA ASN A 68 5.16 8.39 -8.08
C ASN A 68 6.16 7.31 -7.67
N SER A 69 6.85 6.71 -8.63
CA SER A 69 7.81 5.62 -8.41
C SER A 69 9.03 6.01 -7.58
N LEU A 70 9.28 7.30 -7.36
CA LEU A 70 10.33 7.76 -6.43
C LEU A 70 10.12 7.28 -4.99
N HIS A 71 8.89 6.91 -4.65
CA HIS A 71 8.52 6.36 -3.34
C HIS A 71 8.82 4.87 -3.20
N ASN A 72 9.14 4.17 -4.29
CA ASN A 72 9.41 2.73 -4.28
C ASN A 72 10.76 2.42 -3.63
N GLY A 73 10.80 1.30 -2.90
CA GLY A 73 11.99 0.87 -2.17
C GLY A 73 12.05 1.37 -0.72
N ASP A 74 11.09 2.19 -0.30
CA ASP A 74 11.01 2.70 1.07
C ASP A 74 10.09 1.84 1.95
N TRP A 75 10.31 1.90 3.27
CA TRP A 75 9.59 1.13 4.30
C TRP A 75 8.50 1.94 4.98
N TYR A 76 8.70 3.27 5.12
CA TYR A 76 7.81 4.12 5.89
C TYR A 76 7.09 5.09 4.98
N PHE A 77 5.80 5.23 5.23
CA PHE A 77 4.91 6.05 4.43
C PHE A 77 4.17 7.05 5.32
N ARG A 78 4.06 8.29 4.83
CA ARG A 78 3.16 9.33 5.35
C ARG A 78 2.49 10.07 4.21
N TYR A 79 1.34 10.61 4.49
CA TYR A 79 0.71 11.58 3.61
C TYR A 79 0.50 12.92 4.33
N LYS A 80 0.40 13.98 3.55
CA LYS A 80 -0.04 15.31 3.96
C LYS A 80 -1.34 15.59 3.22
N ALA A 81 -2.44 15.79 3.96
CA ALA A 81 -3.75 16.12 3.42
C ALA A 81 -3.98 17.63 3.51
N PHE A 82 -4.45 18.21 2.43
CA PHE A 82 -4.84 19.60 2.34
C PHE A 82 -6.33 19.66 2.01
N LEU A 83 -7.08 20.35 2.85
CA LEU A 83 -8.50 20.62 2.66
C LEU A 83 -8.66 22.13 2.49
N GLN A 84 -9.30 22.53 1.41
CA GLN A 84 -9.54 23.93 1.08
C GLN A 84 -10.92 24.06 0.45
N THR A 85 -11.65 25.12 0.79
CA THR A 85 -12.93 25.43 0.17
C THR A 85 -12.91 26.86 -0.38
N ALA A 86 -13.56 27.06 -1.51
CA ALA A 86 -13.89 28.38 -2.06
C ALA A 86 -15.23 28.90 -1.53
N SER A 87 -16.00 28.08 -0.82
CA SER A 87 -17.33 28.38 -0.31
C SER A 87 -17.30 28.70 1.17
N THR A 88 -18.18 29.58 1.63
CA THR A 88 -18.44 29.81 3.06
C THR A 88 -19.46 28.83 3.63
N THR A 89 -20.15 28.06 2.79
CA THR A 89 -21.25 27.16 3.15
C THR A 89 -20.87 25.68 3.01
N TRP A 90 -20.00 25.35 2.04
CA TRP A 90 -19.63 23.98 1.74
C TRP A 90 -18.19 23.69 2.14
N THR A 91 -18.00 22.56 2.80
CA THR A 91 -16.69 22.09 3.27
C THR A 91 -16.35 20.76 2.62
N PRO A 92 -15.15 20.55 2.09
CA PRO A 92 -14.71 19.25 1.62
C PRO A 92 -14.56 18.30 2.80
N THR A 93 -14.84 17.03 2.57
CA THR A 93 -14.75 15.98 3.59
C THR A 93 -13.89 14.83 3.12
N VAL A 94 -13.20 14.18 4.05
CA VAL A 94 -12.49 12.92 3.84
C VAL A 94 -12.83 12.00 5.00
N SER A 95 -13.47 10.89 4.70
CA SER A 95 -13.87 9.88 5.69
C SER A 95 -12.92 8.70 5.74
N ASP A 96 -12.22 8.43 4.64
CA ASP A 96 -11.25 7.35 4.53
C ASP A 96 -10.09 7.74 3.60
N ILE A 97 -8.89 7.28 3.95
CA ILE A 97 -7.68 7.41 3.14
C ILE A 97 -6.98 6.07 3.16
N SER A 98 -6.72 5.53 1.99
CA SER A 98 -5.99 4.29 1.83
C SER A 98 -4.95 4.40 0.71
N PHE A 99 -4.01 3.48 0.68
CA PHE A 99 -3.06 3.34 -0.43
C PHE A 99 -2.77 1.87 -0.67
N THR A 100 -2.49 1.54 -1.91
CA THR A 100 -2.12 0.19 -2.31
C THR A 100 -0.61 0.10 -2.45
N PHE A 101 -0.05 -1.01 -1.99
CA PHE A 101 1.37 -1.28 -2.12
C PHE A 101 1.63 -2.78 -2.21
N THR A 102 2.79 -3.15 -2.74
CA THR A 102 3.36 -4.49 -2.64
C THR A 102 4.67 -4.40 -1.86
N SER A 103 4.90 -5.34 -0.97
CA SER A 103 6.16 -5.43 -0.23
C SER A 103 6.65 -6.88 -0.25
N SER A 104 7.92 -7.08 0.06
CA SER A 104 8.48 -8.41 0.25
C SER A 104 8.12 -9.01 1.62
N CYS A 105 7.37 -8.27 2.44
CA CYS A 105 6.89 -8.76 3.72
C CYS A 105 5.78 -9.79 3.48
N VAL A 106 6.11 -11.05 3.69
CA VAL A 106 5.12 -12.12 3.76
C VAL A 106 4.63 -12.18 5.21
N PRO A 107 3.32 -12.08 5.48
CA PRO A 107 2.80 -12.22 6.82
C PRO A 107 3.33 -13.50 7.50
N PRO A 108 3.57 -13.48 8.83
CA PRO A 108 4.03 -14.68 9.54
C PRO A 108 3.15 -15.89 9.25
N GLY A 109 3.76 -17.01 8.87
CA GLY A 109 3.04 -18.22 8.49
C GLY A 109 2.60 -18.29 7.02
N GLN A 110 3.02 -17.35 6.19
CA GLN A 110 2.81 -17.41 4.73
C GLN A 110 4.13 -17.47 3.98
N ALA A 111 4.12 -18.11 2.82
CA ALA A 111 5.20 -18.10 1.84
C ALA A 111 4.61 -17.90 0.44
N ILE A 112 5.27 -17.12 -0.40
CA ILE A 112 4.85 -16.87 -1.78
C ILE A 112 5.94 -17.36 -2.71
N PHE A 113 5.58 -18.24 -3.63
CA PHE A 113 6.47 -18.73 -4.69
C PHE A 113 6.01 -18.15 -6.02
N THR A 114 6.92 -17.54 -6.77
CA THR A 114 6.65 -16.95 -8.07
C THR A 114 7.48 -17.65 -9.15
N GLY A 115 6.98 -17.59 -10.39
CA GLY A 115 7.69 -18.16 -11.54
C GLY A 115 7.60 -19.69 -11.65
N LEU A 116 6.71 -20.33 -10.89
CA LEU A 116 6.43 -21.77 -11.02
C LEU A 116 5.58 -21.99 -12.29
N GLY A 117 5.99 -22.97 -13.10
CA GLY A 117 5.16 -23.48 -14.19
C GLY A 117 4.07 -24.44 -13.69
N THR A 118 3.19 -24.88 -14.61
CA THR A 118 2.25 -25.95 -14.29
C THR A 118 2.98 -27.27 -14.05
N GLY A 119 2.56 -28.03 -13.04
CA GLY A 119 3.19 -29.31 -12.70
C GLY A 119 3.09 -29.64 -11.22
N ASP A 120 3.68 -30.76 -10.84
CA ASP A 120 3.71 -31.23 -9.45
C ASP A 120 4.98 -30.76 -8.74
N TYR A 121 4.82 -30.20 -7.55
CA TYR A 121 5.89 -29.70 -6.70
C TYR A 121 5.82 -30.33 -5.31
N ILE A 122 6.93 -30.72 -4.76
CA ILE A 122 7.01 -31.17 -3.37
C ILE A 122 7.10 -29.95 -2.47
N LEU A 123 6.08 -29.77 -1.63
CA LEU A 123 6.05 -28.75 -0.57
C LEU A 123 6.54 -29.38 0.73
N THR A 124 7.62 -28.83 1.30
CA THR A 124 8.12 -29.22 2.63
C THR A 124 8.10 -28.01 3.54
N ILE A 125 7.44 -28.14 4.69
CA ILE A 125 7.37 -27.09 5.72
C ILE A 125 7.97 -27.65 7.01
N SER A 126 8.90 -26.91 7.59
CA SER A 126 9.49 -27.23 8.90
C SER A 126 9.45 -26.02 9.82
N LYS A 127 9.09 -26.24 11.09
CA LYS A 127 9.10 -25.25 12.15
C LYS A 127 9.57 -25.90 13.44
N ASN A 128 10.44 -25.24 14.17
CA ASN A 128 10.92 -25.75 15.43
C ASN A 128 9.76 -26.01 16.43
N GLY A 129 9.69 -27.20 17.03
CA GLY A 129 8.59 -27.62 17.91
C GLY A 129 7.36 -28.19 17.21
N TYR A 130 7.42 -28.37 15.88
CA TYR A 130 6.35 -28.98 15.08
C TYR A 130 6.89 -30.12 14.23
N GLN A 131 6.00 -31.04 13.89
CA GLN A 131 6.34 -32.13 12.96
C GLN A 131 6.50 -31.53 11.55
N GLN A 132 7.51 -32.03 10.81
CA GLN A 132 7.71 -31.63 9.42
C GLN A 132 6.54 -32.11 8.56
N TYR A 133 5.97 -31.17 7.80
CA TYR A 133 4.93 -31.48 6.81
C TYR A 133 5.57 -31.61 5.43
N THR A 134 5.18 -32.64 4.67
CA THR A 134 5.57 -32.81 3.27
C THR A 134 4.37 -33.29 2.46
N ASP A 135 4.11 -32.64 1.33
CA ASP A 135 3.00 -32.97 0.43
C ASP A 135 3.37 -32.65 -1.01
N THR A 136 2.63 -33.21 -1.97
CA THR A 136 2.76 -32.88 -3.39
C THR A 136 1.63 -31.95 -3.81
N VAL A 137 2.00 -30.75 -4.22
CA VAL A 137 1.06 -29.71 -4.68
C VAL A 137 1.10 -29.62 -6.19
N ASN A 138 -0.04 -29.86 -6.85
CA ASN A 138 -0.18 -29.66 -8.29
C ASN A 138 -0.49 -28.21 -8.61
N ILE A 139 0.35 -27.54 -9.38
CA ILE A 139 0.13 -26.20 -9.89
C ILE A 139 -0.56 -26.29 -11.25
N SER A 140 -1.82 -25.90 -11.30
CA SER A 140 -2.66 -25.97 -12.51
C SER A 140 -3.20 -24.61 -12.97
N ALA A 141 -3.00 -23.55 -12.19
CA ALA A 141 -3.51 -22.20 -12.46
C ALA A 141 -2.44 -21.13 -12.24
N SER A 142 -2.68 -19.93 -12.75
CA SER A 142 -1.77 -18.78 -12.60
C SER A 142 -1.65 -18.28 -11.16
N TRP A 143 -2.65 -18.56 -10.31
CA TRP A 143 -2.63 -18.29 -8.88
C TRP A 143 -3.33 -19.42 -8.12
N GLN A 144 -2.71 -19.89 -7.06
CA GLN A 144 -3.24 -20.97 -6.24
C GLN A 144 -2.80 -20.80 -4.79
N GLN A 145 -3.72 -21.04 -3.85
CA GLN A 145 -3.44 -21.04 -2.41
C GLN A 145 -3.49 -22.47 -1.89
N HIS A 146 -2.55 -22.81 -1.01
CA HIS A 146 -2.50 -24.06 -0.29
C HIS A 146 -2.34 -23.78 1.21
N GLU A 147 -3.28 -24.25 2.03
CA GLU A 147 -3.25 -24.08 3.48
C GLU A 147 -2.76 -25.35 4.15
N VAL A 148 -1.85 -25.18 5.11
CA VAL A 148 -1.28 -26.28 5.86
C VAL A 148 -1.36 -26.01 7.36
N THR A 149 -1.88 -26.97 8.12
CA THR A 149 -1.84 -26.95 9.59
C THR A 149 -0.72 -27.85 10.07
N LEU A 150 0.25 -27.29 10.80
CA LEU A 150 1.33 -28.05 11.42
C LEU A 150 0.88 -28.62 12.77
N SER A 151 1.20 -29.88 13.02
CA SER A 151 1.00 -30.54 14.33
C SER A 151 2.26 -30.38 15.19
N PRO A 152 2.11 -30.09 16.49
CA PRO A 152 3.23 -30.03 17.42
C PRO A 152 3.90 -31.36 17.66
#